data_d899e70258a32d1b136daca629fd875d
#
_entry.id   d899e70258a32d1b136daca629fd875d
#
_cell.length_a   1.000
_cell.length_b   1.000
_cell.length_c   1.000
_cell.angle_alpha   90.00
_cell.angle_beta   90.00
_cell.angle_gamma   90.00
#
_symmetry.space_group_name_H-M   'P 1'
#
loop_
_entity.id
_entity.type
_entity.pdbx_description
1 polymer ?
#
loop_
_entity_poly.entity_id
_entity_poly.type
_entity_poly.pdbx_seq_one_letter_code
_entity_poly.pdbx_strand_id
1 'polypeptide(L)'
;MQETNLIFMLLCLKLWVVECTAAVLLEDAEISDVSAVRLRLEEEKEKRILLNNDVEVLMLKVARLERQMTQVLQNHPEVGAFGGFTHANRSQCPSNYTLHTPLNLCFRLSHEKQTFDTAKHICESDGAHLAKVNSTEIHLHMKEQIKNSRYIPKQSPVSIGGSDIEEEGIWRWTDRELIDMKRPLWAQSEPNGAGSENCLIMFGYSDYYFHDVSCSTPCYYICQV
;
A
#
# COMPACT_ATOMS: atom_id res chain seq x y z
N MET A 1 -3.84 8.22 -27.21
CA MET A 1 -5.16 7.58 -27.11
C MET A 1 -5.38 6.71 -25.87
N GLN A 2 -4.33 6.28 -25.13
CA GLN A 2 -4.48 5.50 -23.89
C GLN A 2 -4.70 6.36 -22.63
N GLU A 3 -4.15 7.55 -22.56
CA GLU A 3 -4.29 8.44 -21.40
C GLU A 3 -5.69 9.05 -21.24
N THR A 4 -6.36 9.35 -22.34
CA THR A 4 -7.74 9.88 -22.31
C THR A 4 -8.76 8.89 -21.78
N ASN A 5 -8.55 7.58 -21.97
CA ASN A 5 -9.42 6.53 -21.44
C ASN A 5 -9.29 6.36 -19.90
N LEU A 6 -8.11 6.57 -19.35
CA LEU A 6 -7.87 6.46 -17.90
C LEU A 6 -8.55 7.59 -17.14
N ILE A 7 -8.46 8.83 -17.66
CA ILE A 7 -9.11 10.02 -17.07
C ILE A 7 -10.63 9.87 -17.13
N PHE A 8 -11.16 9.37 -18.25
CA PHE A 8 -12.60 9.14 -18.39
C PHE A 8 -13.12 8.04 -17.45
N MET A 9 -12.39 6.93 -17.28
CA MET A 9 -12.71 5.88 -16.30
C MET A 9 -12.66 6.39 -14.85
N LEU A 10 -11.68 7.23 -14.51
CA LEU A 10 -11.57 7.82 -13.17
C LEU A 10 -12.70 8.82 -12.89
N LEU A 11 -13.15 9.55 -13.89
CA LEU A 11 -14.32 10.45 -13.79
C LEU A 11 -15.62 9.66 -13.61
N CYS A 12 -15.82 8.58 -14.35
CA CYS A 12 -16.99 7.71 -14.21
C CYS A 12 -17.03 7.00 -12.85
N LEU A 13 -15.89 6.52 -12.33
CA LEU A 13 -15.79 5.94 -10.98
C LEU A 13 -16.08 6.95 -9.89
N LYS A 14 -15.61 8.21 -10.04
CA LYS A 14 -15.92 9.29 -9.09
C LYS A 14 -17.39 9.66 -9.07
N LEU A 15 -18.06 9.67 -10.22
CA LEU A 15 -19.49 9.93 -10.32
C LEU A 15 -20.30 8.77 -9.70
N TRP A 16 -19.93 7.53 -9.93
CA TRP A 16 -20.62 6.34 -9.39
C TRP A 16 -20.51 6.25 -7.85
N VAL A 17 -19.34 6.58 -7.28
CA VAL A 17 -19.16 6.65 -5.81
C VAL A 17 -20.01 7.77 -5.19
N VAL A 18 -20.20 8.89 -5.87
CA VAL A 18 -21.06 9.99 -5.39
C VAL A 18 -22.53 9.58 -5.40
N GLU A 19 -23.00 8.86 -6.40
CA GLU A 19 -24.38 8.37 -6.47
C GLU A 19 -24.65 7.27 -5.44
N CYS A 20 -23.72 6.32 -5.21
CA CYS A 20 -23.87 5.30 -4.17
C CYS A 20 -23.87 5.88 -2.76
N THR A 21 -23.04 6.85 -2.45
CA THR A 21 -23.04 7.50 -1.12
C THR A 21 -24.29 8.34 -0.88
N ALA A 22 -24.86 8.93 -1.91
CA ALA A 22 -26.13 9.64 -1.81
C ALA A 22 -27.30 8.68 -1.54
N ALA A 23 -27.30 7.49 -2.16
CA ALA A 23 -28.34 6.48 -1.94
C ALA A 23 -28.32 5.90 -0.51
N VAL A 24 -27.15 5.61 0.04
CA VAL A 24 -27.01 5.09 1.42
C VAL A 24 -27.43 6.12 2.48
N LEU A 25 -27.17 7.41 2.25
CA LEU A 25 -27.62 8.49 3.16
C LEU A 25 -29.13 8.73 3.13
N LEU A 26 -29.81 8.20 2.10
CA LEU A 26 -31.27 8.32 1.96
C LEU A 26 -32.03 7.19 2.69
N GLU A 27 -31.40 6.04 2.97
CA GLU A 27 -32.04 4.91 3.64
C GLU A 27 -32.08 5.02 5.18
N ASP A 28 -31.14 5.77 5.80
CA ASP A 28 -31.01 5.84 7.27
C ASP A 28 -31.64 7.09 7.93
N ALA A 29 -32.31 7.96 7.18
CA ALA A 29 -32.94 9.15 7.75
C ALA A 29 -34.41 9.24 7.34
N GLU A 30 -35.31 9.33 8.33
CA GLU A 30 -36.63 9.98 8.14
C GLU A 30 -36.38 11.42 7.71
N ILE A 31 -36.24 11.65 6.40
CA ILE A 31 -35.87 12.93 5.86
C ILE A 31 -37.11 13.81 5.84
N SER A 32 -37.28 14.61 6.88
CA SER A 32 -38.30 15.66 6.92
C SER A 32 -37.93 16.89 6.09
N ASP A 33 -36.67 17.01 5.65
CA ASP A 33 -36.20 18.18 4.88
C ASP A 33 -35.14 17.84 3.84
N VAL A 34 -35.58 17.59 2.60
CA VAL A 34 -34.74 17.33 1.42
C VAL A 34 -33.81 18.51 1.12
N SER A 35 -34.18 19.75 1.53
CA SER A 35 -33.36 20.93 1.30
C SER A 35 -32.09 20.96 2.15
N ALA A 36 -32.15 20.47 3.38
CA ALA A 36 -30.98 20.37 4.27
C ALA A 36 -29.94 19.34 3.78
N VAL A 37 -30.41 18.22 3.23
CA VAL A 37 -29.53 17.18 2.65
C VAL A 37 -28.84 17.70 1.39
N ARG A 38 -29.56 18.44 0.55
CA ARG A 38 -29.02 19.07 -0.67
C ARG A 38 -27.92 20.08 -0.34
N LEU A 39 -28.11 20.91 0.68
CA LEU A 39 -27.11 21.88 1.14
C LEU A 39 -25.83 21.19 1.64
N ARG A 40 -25.96 20.12 2.44
CA ARG A 40 -24.80 19.32 2.90
C ARG A 40 -24.04 18.69 1.75
N LEU A 41 -24.75 18.18 0.74
CA LEU A 41 -24.13 17.57 -0.44
C LEU A 41 -23.31 18.60 -1.26
N GLU A 42 -23.84 19.82 -1.42
CA GLU A 42 -23.10 20.89 -2.10
C GLU A 42 -21.86 21.33 -1.29
N GLU A 43 -21.98 21.45 0.03
CA GLU A 43 -20.85 21.77 0.91
C GLU A 43 -19.74 20.70 0.83
N GLU A 44 -20.09 19.42 0.81
CA GLU A 44 -19.12 18.33 0.63
C GLU A 44 -18.47 18.30 -0.77
N LYS A 45 -19.22 18.68 -1.81
CA LYS A 45 -18.65 18.85 -3.15
C LYS A 45 -17.62 19.98 -3.20
N GLU A 46 -17.93 21.13 -2.59
CA GLU A 46 -16.99 22.25 -2.52
C GLU A 46 -15.71 21.89 -1.75
N LYS A 47 -15.83 21.20 -0.60
CA LYS A 47 -14.67 20.71 0.15
C LYS A 47 -13.80 19.77 -0.68
N ARG A 48 -14.40 18.87 -1.48
CA ARG A 48 -13.65 17.97 -2.38
C ARG A 48 -12.94 18.71 -3.50
N ILE A 49 -13.55 19.76 -4.06
CA ILE A 49 -12.93 20.58 -5.10
C ILE A 49 -11.71 21.31 -4.52
N LEU A 50 -11.84 21.91 -3.32
CA LEU A 50 -10.73 22.55 -2.63
C LEU A 50 -9.60 21.59 -2.34
N LEU A 51 -9.89 20.40 -1.82
CA LEU A 51 -8.88 19.38 -1.53
C LEU A 51 -8.16 18.90 -2.80
N ASN A 52 -8.87 18.71 -3.91
CA ASN A 52 -8.25 18.34 -5.18
C ASN A 52 -7.31 19.44 -5.70
N ASN A 53 -7.69 20.71 -5.59
CA ASN A 53 -6.84 21.83 -5.98
C ASN A 53 -5.57 21.90 -5.12
N ASP A 54 -5.68 21.65 -3.81
CA ASP A 54 -4.52 21.61 -2.91
C ASP A 54 -3.57 20.48 -3.26
N VAL A 55 -4.09 19.31 -3.63
CA VAL A 55 -3.29 18.16 -4.09
C VAL A 55 -2.54 18.49 -5.40
N GLU A 56 -3.19 19.13 -6.36
CA GLU A 56 -2.54 19.56 -7.60
C GLU A 56 -1.41 20.55 -7.34
N VAL A 57 -1.66 21.55 -6.47
CA VAL A 57 -0.64 22.53 -6.09
C VAL A 57 0.55 21.87 -5.38
N LEU A 58 0.30 20.89 -4.51
CA LEU A 58 1.36 20.13 -3.84
C LEU A 58 2.17 19.29 -4.83
N MET A 59 1.52 18.62 -5.79
CA MET A 59 2.19 17.86 -6.84
C MET A 59 3.11 18.75 -7.69
N LEU A 60 2.66 19.95 -8.06
CA LEU A 60 3.49 20.92 -8.79
C LEU A 60 4.69 21.40 -7.97
N LYS A 61 4.51 21.59 -6.65
CA LYS A 61 5.61 21.96 -5.74
C LYS A 61 6.64 20.83 -5.63
N VAL A 62 6.19 19.59 -5.47
CA VAL A 62 7.07 18.41 -5.43
C VAL A 62 7.87 18.29 -6.72
N ALA A 63 7.23 18.34 -7.88
CA ALA A 63 7.91 18.28 -9.18
C ALA A 63 8.91 19.43 -9.40
N ARG A 64 8.67 20.60 -8.80
CA ARG A 64 9.61 21.71 -8.81
C ARG A 64 10.83 21.45 -7.92
N LEU A 65 10.61 20.93 -6.71
CA LEU A 65 11.68 20.60 -5.78
C LEU A 65 12.57 19.47 -6.32
N GLU A 66 12.00 18.46 -6.95
CA GLU A 66 12.75 17.39 -7.62
C GLU A 66 13.68 17.93 -8.72
N ARG A 67 13.17 18.84 -9.55
CA ARG A 67 13.98 19.51 -10.58
C ARG A 67 15.10 20.36 -9.97
N GLN A 68 14.83 21.10 -8.88
CA GLN A 68 15.84 21.89 -8.18
C GLN A 68 16.90 21.00 -7.55
N MET A 69 16.51 19.90 -6.93
CA MET A 69 17.43 18.91 -6.34
C MET A 69 18.33 18.30 -7.42
N THR A 70 17.79 17.94 -8.57
CA THR A 70 18.54 17.41 -9.71
C THR A 70 19.56 18.43 -10.21
N GLN A 71 19.19 19.71 -10.32
CA GLN A 71 20.11 20.79 -10.73
C GLN A 71 21.23 21.01 -9.71
N VAL A 72 20.91 20.98 -8.41
CA VAL A 72 21.92 21.13 -7.35
C VAL A 72 22.93 19.97 -7.40
N LEU A 73 22.45 18.73 -7.56
CA LEU A 73 23.31 17.55 -7.68
C LEU A 73 24.19 17.58 -8.94
N GLN A 74 23.69 18.12 -10.04
CA GLN A 74 24.46 18.28 -11.28
C GLN A 74 25.54 19.37 -11.18
N ASN A 75 25.24 20.47 -10.46
CA ASN A 75 26.14 21.61 -10.32
C ASN A 75 27.18 21.45 -9.21
N HIS A 76 27.00 20.53 -8.29
CA HIS A 76 27.88 20.24 -7.16
C HIS A 76 28.17 18.74 -7.05
N PRO A 77 28.95 18.17 -8.00
CA PRO A 77 29.30 16.75 -7.93
C PRO A 77 30.14 16.39 -6.68
N GLU A 78 30.72 17.40 -6.01
CA GLU A 78 31.52 17.22 -4.79
C GLU A 78 30.68 17.02 -3.51
N VAL A 79 29.39 17.39 -3.51
CA VAL A 79 28.51 17.21 -2.34
C VAL A 79 28.16 15.72 -2.11
N GLY A 80 28.36 14.86 -3.11
CA GLY A 80 28.27 13.41 -2.99
C GLY A 80 29.48 12.75 -2.30
N ALA A 81 30.56 13.48 -2.02
CA ALA A 81 31.81 12.92 -1.51
C ALA A 81 32.04 13.10 0.01
N PHE A 82 31.19 13.81 0.72
CA PHE A 82 31.32 14.01 2.17
C PHE A 82 30.53 12.98 2.98
N GLY A 83 31.25 11.99 3.46
CA GLY A 83 30.81 11.01 4.42
C GLY A 83 31.03 9.59 3.91
N GLY A 84 32.07 8.94 4.44
CA GLY A 84 32.45 7.55 4.15
C GLY A 84 31.39 6.51 4.57
N PHE A 85 30.15 6.73 4.16
CA PHE A 85 29.20 5.66 3.95
C PHE A 85 29.43 5.21 2.50
N THR A 86 30.08 4.09 2.34
CA THR A 86 30.01 3.35 1.08
C THR A 86 28.52 3.21 0.75
N HIS A 87 28.04 4.07 -0.15
CA HIS A 87 26.83 3.78 -0.89
C HIS A 87 27.14 2.48 -1.65
N ALA A 88 26.91 1.35 -1.00
CA ALA A 88 26.69 0.12 -1.73
C ALA A 88 25.70 0.50 -2.81
N ASN A 89 26.13 0.32 -4.05
CA ASN A 89 25.48 0.73 -5.29
C ASN A 89 24.02 0.28 -5.27
N ARG A 90 23.11 1.07 -4.65
CA ARG A 90 21.69 0.76 -4.44
C ARG A 90 20.87 0.88 -5.73
N SER A 91 21.54 1.02 -6.85
CA SER A 91 20.87 1.09 -8.15
C SER A 91 20.53 -0.27 -8.78
N GLN A 92 20.84 -1.36 -8.12
CA GLN A 92 20.56 -2.70 -8.64
C GLN A 92 19.96 -3.61 -7.56
N CYS A 93 18.73 -4.03 -7.78
CA CYS A 93 18.14 -5.14 -7.02
C CYS A 93 18.88 -6.45 -7.32
N PRO A 94 18.86 -7.43 -6.40
CA PRO A 94 19.26 -8.79 -6.71
C PRO A 94 18.57 -9.30 -7.97
N SER A 95 19.20 -10.23 -8.70
CA SER A 95 18.78 -10.64 -10.05
C SER A 95 17.33 -11.12 -10.16
N ASN A 96 16.76 -11.61 -9.06
CA ASN A 96 15.39 -12.13 -9.00
C ASN A 96 14.39 -11.14 -8.38
N TYR A 97 14.81 -9.88 -8.14
CA TYR A 97 14.00 -8.85 -7.53
C TYR A 97 13.70 -7.73 -8.51
N THR A 98 12.54 -7.12 -8.37
CA THR A 98 12.12 -5.96 -9.17
C THR A 98 12.38 -4.68 -8.41
N LEU A 99 13.05 -3.70 -9.06
CA LEU A 99 13.25 -2.37 -8.50
C LEU A 99 12.03 -1.48 -8.80
N HIS A 100 11.45 -0.91 -7.76
CA HIS A 100 10.52 0.20 -7.87
C HIS A 100 11.22 1.50 -7.45
N THR A 101 11.73 2.25 -8.43
CA THR A 101 12.56 3.44 -8.22
C THR A 101 11.88 4.52 -7.36
N PRO A 102 10.59 4.87 -7.55
CA PRO A 102 9.95 5.91 -6.75
C PRO A 102 9.93 5.64 -5.25
N LEU A 103 9.81 4.36 -4.86
CA LEU A 103 9.81 3.95 -3.45
C LEU A 103 11.16 3.42 -2.99
N ASN A 104 12.16 3.37 -3.88
CA ASN A 104 13.46 2.75 -3.64
C ASN A 104 13.32 1.34 -3.03
N LEU A 105 12.45 0.54 -3.61
CA LEU A 105 12.02 -0.74 -3.09
C LEU A 105 12.40 -1.86 -4.04
N CYS A 106 13.19 -2.83 -3.56
CA CYS A 106 13.45 -4.09 -4.24
C CYS A 106 12.56 -5.18 -3.67
N PHE A 107 11.74 -5.81 -4.51
CA PHE A 107 10.81 -6.86 -4.06
C PHE A 107 10.70 -8.00 -5.05
N ARG A 108 10.24 -9.15 -4.56
CA ARG A 108 9.95 -10.35 -5.36
C ARG A 108 8.65 -10.98 -4.90
N LEU A 109 7.73 -11.22 -5.83
CA LEU A 109 6.53 -12.03 -5.60
C LEU A 109 6.87 -13.51 -5.75
N SER A 110 6.37 -14.35 -4.84
CA SER A 110 6.51 -15.80 -4.96
C SER A 110 5.67 -16.36 -6.10
N HIS A 111 6.09 -17.52 -6.63
CA HIS A 111 5.33 -18.26 -7.63
C HIS A 111 4.56 -19.44 -7.00
N GLU A 112 4.80 -19.72 -5.73
CA GLU A 112 4.23 -20.83 -4.98
C GLU A 112 3.77 -20.35 -3.59
N LYS A 113 2.95 -21.17 -2.95
CA LYS A 113 2.48 -20.94 -1.59
C LYS A 113 3.38 -21.63 -0.59
N GLN A 114 3.66 -20.94 0.53
CA GLN A 114 4.40 -21.47 1.66
C GLN A 114 3.77 -21.04 2.98
N THR A 115 4.05 -21.74 4.06
CA THR A 115 3.75 -21.28 5.41
C THR A 115 4.56 -20.03 5.74
N PHE A 116 4.12 -19.23 6.70
CA PHE A 116 4.81 -17.99 7.08
C PHE A 116 6.30 -18.22 7.40
N ASP A 117 6.62 -19.21 8.23
CA ASP A 117 8.01 -19.51 8.61
C ASP A 117 8.85 -19.96 7.40
N THR A 118 8.30 -20.82 6.55
CA THR A 118 9.00 -21.26 5.33
C THR A 118 9.24 -20.08 4.40
N ALA A 119 8.24 -19.22 4.18
CA ALA A 119 8.35 -18.02 3.35
C ALA A 119 9.40 -17.05 3.91
N LYS A 120 9.42 -16.84 5.23
CA LYS A 120 10.41 -16.02 5.93
C LYS A 120 11.82 -16.56 5.67
N HIS A 121 12.07 -17.86 5.88
CA HIS A 121 13.37 -18.48 5.63
C HIS A 121 13.81 -18.39 4.15
N ILE A 122 12.87 -18.52 3.21
CA ILE A 122 13.20 -18.35 1.79
C ILE A 122 13.66 -16.92 1.50
N CYS A 123 12.98 -15.90 2.02
CA CYS A 123 13.42 -14.53 1.85
C CYS A 123 14.79 -14.28 2.52
N GLU A 124 15.00 -14.79 3.73
CA GLU A 124 16.26 -14.67 4.47
C GLU A 124 17.43 -15.36 3.73
N SER A 125 17.19 -16.47 3.07
CA SER A 125 18.22 -17.16 2.27
C SER A 125 18.68 -16.35 1.05
N ASP A 126 17.83 -15.46 0.56
CA ASP A 126 18.15 -14.49 -0.50
C ASP A 126 18.81 -13.21 0.03
N GLY A 127 19.07 -13.11 1.35
CA GLY A 127 19.51 -11.86 1.99
C GLY A 127 18.43 -10.79 2.07
N ALA A 128 17.18 -11.20 2.03
CA ALA A 128 15.98 -10.38 2.07
C ALA A 128 15.12 -10.70 3.31
N HIS A 129 13.97 -10.10 3.42
CA HIS A 129 12.97 -10.41 4.46
C HIS A 129 11.56 -10.42 3.85
N LEU A 130 10.56 -10.95 4.56
CA LEU A 130 9.17 -10.76 4.17
C LEU A 130 8.83 -9.26 4.14
N ALA A 131 8.07 -8.86 3.14
CA ALA A 131 7.85 -7.43 2.83
C ALA A 131 7.25 -6.66 4.00
N LYS A 132 7.81 -5.47 4.27
CA LYS A 132 7.32 -4.50 5.23
C LYS A 132 6.44 -3.48 4.51
N VAL A 133 5.12 -3.59 4.69
CA VAL A 133 4.13 -2.73 4.05
C VAL A 133 3.65 -1.69 5.05
N ASN A 134 4.52 -0.75 5.39
CA ASN A 134 4.33 0.22 6.47
C ASN A 134 3.85 1.60 6.01
N SER A 135 3.45 1.75 4.75
CA SER A 135 2.82 2.97 4.24
C SER A 135 1.73 2.66 3.22
N THR A 136 0.83 3.62 3.02
CA THR A 136 -0.24 3.52 2.01
C THR A 136 0.33 3.40 0.60
N GLU A 137 1.43 4.09 0.31
CA GLU A 137 2.10 4.07 -0.99
C GLU A 137 2.66 2.68 -1.30
N ILE A 138 3.36 2.07 -0.33
CA ILE A 138 3.88 0.70 -0.46
C ILE A 138 2.72 -0.29 -0.60
N HIS A 139 1.67 -0.14 0.20
CA HIS A 139 0.47 -0.99 0.12
C HIS A 139 -0.18 -0.94 -1.28
N LEU A 140 -0.43 0.25 -1.81
CA LEU A 140 -1.03 0.43 -3.14
C LEU A 140 -0.13 -0.15 -4.24
N HIS A 141 1.19 0.06 -4.14
CA HIS A 141 2.14 -0.51 -5.08
C HIS A 141 2.12 -2.05 -5.03
N MET A 142 2.25 -2.65 -3.85
CA MET A 142 2.22 -4.11 -3.70
C MET A 142 0.92 -4.72 -4.19
N LYS A 143 -0.22 -4.11 -3.83
CA LYS A 143 -1.54 -4.50 -4.33
C LYS A 143 -1.59 -4.52 -5.85
N GLU A 144 -1.08 -3.49 -6.52
CA GLU A 144 -1.02 -3.43 -7.97
C GLU A 144 -0.15 -4.53 -8.56
N GLN A 145 1.04 -4.77 -7.98
CA GLN A 145 1.94 -5.84 -8.43
C GLN A 145 1.31 -7.22 -8.27
N ILE A 146 0.62 -7.48 -7.16
CA ILE A 146 -0.11 -8.74 -6.95
C ILE A 146 -1.22 -8.89 -8.00
N LYS A 147 -2.03 -7.85 -8.22
CA LYS A 147 -3.12 -7.87 -9.22
C LYS A 147 -2.63 -8.11 -10.64
N ASN A 148 -1.45 -7.62 -10.98
CA ASN A 148 -0.83 -7.77 -12.29
C ASN A 148 0.01 -9.04 -12.44
N SER A 149 0.20 -9.78 -11.35
CA SER A 149 0.95 -11.04 -11.37
C SER A 149 0.20 -12.10 -12.20
N ARG A 150 0.95 -12.79 -13.07
CA ARG A 150 0.43 -13.94 -13.81
C ARG A 150 0.51 -15.25 -13.03
N TYR A 151 1.18 -15.25 -11.88
CA TYR A 151 1.41 -16.43 -11.03
C TYR A 151 0.51 -16.47 -9.80
N ILE A 152 0.09 -15.31 -9.29
CA ILE A 152 -0.79 -15.20 -8.13
C ILE A 152 -2.23 -15.04 -8.63
N PRO A 153 -3.09 -16.04 -8.41
CA PRO A 153 -4.51 -15.90 -8.77
C PRO A 153 -5.15 -14.73 -8.03
N LYS A 154 -6.08 -14.05 -8.68
CA LYS A 154 -6.85 -12.97 -8.05
C LYS A 154 -7.50 -13.50 -6.76
N GLN A 155 -7.62 -12.64 -5.77
CA GLN A 155 -8.21 -12.97 -4.47
C GLN A 155 -7.40 -13.95 -3.60
N SER A 156 -6.16 -14.30 -3.99
CA SER A 156 -5.28 -15.13 -3.15
C SER A 156 -4.79 -14.38 -1.92
N PRO A 157 -4.54 -15.09 -0.80
CA PRO A 157 -3.81 -14.57 0.34
C PRO A 157 -2.31 -14.44 -0.01
N VAL A 158 -1.69 -13.34 0.42
CA VAL A 158 -0.27 -13.05 0.20
C VAL A 158 0.37 -12.63 1.52
N SER A 159 1.26 -13.47 2.07
CA SER A 159 1.98 -13.20 3.31
C SER A 159 2.97 -12.05 3.16
N ILE A 160 2.99 -11.21 4.19
CA ILE A 160 3.93 -10.11 4.39
C ILE A 160 4.54 -10.19 5.79
N GLY A 161 5.54 -9.37 6.10
CA GLY A 161 6.42 -9.56 7.25
C GLY A 161 5.87 -9.17 8.62
N GLY A 162 4.56 -9.17 8.82
CA GLY A 162 3.93 -8.85 10.10
C GLY A 162 3.48 -10.08 10.87
N SER A 163 3.63 -10.04 12.21
CA SER A 163 3.07 -11.06 13.10
C SER A 163 2.94 -10.55 14.54
N ASP A 164 2.12 -11.22 15.34
CA ASP A 164 2.02 -11.04 16.80
C ASP A 164 2.33 -12.34 17.58
N ILE A 165 3.08 -13.27 16.95
CA ILE A 165 3.51 -14.54 17.55
C ILE A 165 4.24 -14.34 18.89
N GLU A 166 5.04 -13.26 19.04
CA GLU A 166 5.80 -13.00 20.26
C GLU A 166 4.90 -12.54 21.41
N GLU A 167 3.83 -11.79 21.11
CA GLU A 167 2.90 -11.25 22.09
C GLU A 167 1.56 -10.94 21.42
N GLU A 168 0.52 -11.69 21.82
CA GLU A 168 -0.84 -11.58 21.29
C GLU A 168 -1.36 -10.13 21.29
N GLY A 169 -1.83 -9.67 20.14
CA GLY A 169 -2.34 -8.32 19.93
C GLY A 169 -1.26 -7.25 19.74
N ILE A 170 0.02 -7.61 19.85
CA ILE A 170 1.15 -6.68 19.61
C ILE A 170 1.81 -7.01 18.29
N TRP A 171 1.26 -6.47 17.24
CA TRP A 171 1.72 -6.70 15.87
C TRP A 171 3.07 -6.03 15.59
N ARG A 172 4.02 -6.80 15.06
CA ARG A 172 5.38 -6.37 14.71
C ARG A 172 5.76 -6.82 13.30
N TRP A 173 6.55 -6.00 12.64
CA TRP A 173 7.29 -6.40 11.45
C TRP A 173 8.45 -7.33 11.82
N THR A 174 9.01 -8.04 10.83
CA THR A 174 10.16 -8.94 11.02
C THR A 174 11.41 -8.25 11.59
N ASP A 175 11.54 -6.94 11.44
CA ASP A 175 12.58 -6.09 12.07
C ASP A 175 12.22 -5.63 13.49
N ARG A 176 11.10 -6.14 14.07
CA ARG A 176 10.54 -5.83 15.40
C ARG A 176 9.93 -4.44 15.56
N GLU A 177 9.87 -3.63 14.50
CA GLU A 177 9.12 -2.36 14.55
C GLU A 177 7.62 -2.63 14.73
N LEU A 178 6.98 -1.85 15.57
CA LEU A 178 5.54 -1.98 15.80
C LEU A 178 4.73 -1.64 14.55
N ILE A 179 3.69 -2.43 14.30
CA ILE A 179 2.69 -2.13 13.28
C ILE A 179 1.68 -1.15 13.86
N ASP A 180 1.49 -0.03 13.20
CA ASP A 180 0.50 0.97 13.62
C ASP A 180 -0.92 0.47 13.31
N MET A 181 -1.61 0.00 14.36
CA MET A 181 -2.99 -0.52 14.27
C MET A 181 -4.02 0.54 13.90
N LYS A 182 -3.68 1.84 14.00
CA LYS A 182 -4.57 2.94 13.62
C LYS A 182 -4.52 3.26 12.13
N ARG A 183 -3.56 2.70 11.39
CA ARG A 183 -3.48 2.90 9.95
C ARG A 183 -4.64 2.20 9.25
N PRO A 184 -5.23 2.81 8.21
CA PRO A 184 -6.38 2.26 7.50
C PRO A 184 -5.97 1.14 6.52
N LEU A 185 -5.05 0.25 6.92
CA LEU A 185 -4.58 -0.88 6.10
C LEU A 185 -5.19 -2.21 6.54
N TRP A 186 -5.77 -2.30 7.72
CA TRP A 186 -6.55 -3.45 8.16
C TRP A 186 -7.92 -3.47 7.50
N ALA A 187 -8.38 -4.65 7.13
CA ALA A 187 -9.76 -4.85 6.68
C ALA A 187 -10.74 -4.62 7.84
N GLN A 188 -12.00 -4.42 7.52
CA GLN A 188 -13.01 -4.22 8.55
C GLN A 188 -13.10 -5.44 9.47
N SER A 189 -13.10 -5.20 10.77
CA SER A 189 -13.14 -6.22 11.83
C SER A 189 -11.88 -7.09 11.96
N GLU A 190 -10.77 -6.71 11.33
CA GLU A 190 -9.47 -7.35 11.49
C GLU A 190 -8.56 -6.56 12.47
N PRO A 191 -7.62 -7.22 13.16
CA PRO A 191 -7.44 -8.66 13.27
C PRO A 191 -8.53 -9.31 14.12
N ASN A 192 -8.92 -10.57 13.82
CA ASN A 192 -10.07 -11.22 14.48
C ASN A 192 -9.81 -12.65 14.97
N GLY A 193 -8.64 -13.25 14.66
CA GLY A 193 -8.34 -14.65 14.95
C GLY A 193 -7.77 -14.90 16.33
N ALA A 194 -7.46 -13.86 17.11
CA ALA A 194 -6.78 -13.96 18.39
C ALA A 194 -5.60 -14.96 18.30
N GLY A 195 -5.17 -15.61 19.38
CA GLY A 195 -4.02 -16.52 19.41
C GLY A 195 -4.02 -17.71 18.42
N SER A 196 -5.03 -17.82 17.54
CA SER A 196 -5.06 -18.83 16.47
C SER A 196 -4.57 -18.30 15.10
N GLU A 197 -4.54 -16.97 14.91
CA GLU A 197 -4.20 -16.32 13.66
C GLU A 197 -3.19 -15.18 13.93
N ASN A 198 -1.91 -15.50 13.84
CA ASN A 198 -0.82 -14.65 14.28
C ASN A 198 0.06 -14.17 13.13
N CYS A 199 -0.32 -14.36 11.88
CA CYS A 199 0.48 -14.00 10.72
C CYS A 199 -0.28 -13.08 9.76
N LEU A 200 0.39 -12.03 9.31
CA LEU A 200 -0.20 -10.97 8.50
C LEU A 200 -0.21 -11.31 7.02
N ILE A 201 -1.35 -11.12 6.39
CA ILE A 201 -1.51 -11.25 4.95
C ILE A 201 -2.14 -10.00 4.33
N MET A 202 -1.90 -9.82 3.05
CA MET A 202 -2.72 -9.00 2.15
C MET A 202 -3.73 -9.92 1.48
N PHE A 203 -5.04 -9.73 1.69
CA PHE A 203 -6.05 -10.66 1.24
C PHE A 203 -6.90 -10.13 0.08
N GLY A 204 -6.87 -10.84 -1.03
CA GLY A 204 -7.48 -10.39 -2.28
C GLY A 204 -8.99 -10.23 -2.25
N TYR A 205 -9.71 -10.95 -1.38
CA TYR A 205 -11.16 -10.80 -1.22
C TYR A 205 -11.56 -9.46 -0.58
N SER A 206 -10.68 -8.85 0.21
CA SER A 206 -10.85 -7.53 0.81
C SER A 206 -9.97 -6.48 0.13
N ASP A 207 -9.82 -6.58 -1.19
CA ASP A 207 -9.03 -5.63 -1.99
C ASP A 207 -7.58 -5.46 -1.50
N TYR A 208 -7.01 -6.54 -0.96
CA TYR A 208 -5.65 -6.63 -0.40
C TYR A 208 -5.42 -5.80 0.87
N TYR A 209 -6.47 -5.47 1.61
CA TYR A 209 -6.33 -5.01 2.99
C TYR A 209 -5.76 -6.12 3.87
N PHE A 210 -5.22 -5.75 5.01
CA PHE A 210 -4.59 -6.65 5.97
C PHE A 210 -5.60 -7.53 6.69
N HIS A 211 -5.26 -8.81 6.84
CA HIS A 211 -5.94 -9.81 7.66
C HIS A 211 -4.89 -10.57 8.48
N ASP A 212 -5.29 -11.07 9.63
CA ASP A 212 -4.59 -12.13 10.32
C ASP A 212 -5.01 -13.49 9.77
N VAL A 213 -4.10 -14.46 9.87
CA VAL A 213 -4.31 -15.82 9.44
C VAL A 213 -3.41 -16.75 10.24
N SER A 214 -3.80 -18.03 10.39
CA SER A 214 -2.91 -19.02 10.99
C SER A 214 -1.57 -19.09 10.22
N CYS A 215 -0.45 -19.01 10.93
CA CYS A 215 0.88 -19.04 10.35
C CYS A 215 1.20 -20.35 9.57
N SER A 216 0.44 -21.42 9.84
CA SER A 216 0.52 -22.68 9.11
C SER A 216 -0.22 -22.68 7.76
N THR A 217 -1.02 -21.65 7.48
CA THR A 217 -1.78 -21.55 6.22
C THR A 217 -0.84 -21.22 5.07
N PRO A 218 -0.77 -22.05 4.00
CA PRO A 218 0.08 -21.77 2.86
C PRO A 218 -0.45 -20.58 2.05
N CYS A 219 0.33 -19.49 1.97
CA CYS A 219 0.03 -18.27 1.23
C CYS A 219 1.12 -18.01 0.19
N TYR A 220 0.80 -17.29 -0.88
CA TYR A 220 1.84 -16.60 -1.65
C TYR A 220 2.53 -15.60 -0.73
N TYR A 221 3.70 -15.10 -1.10
CA TYR A 221 4.45 -14.19 -0.23
C TYR A 221 5.27 -13.20 -1.04
N ILE A 222 5.69 -12.13 -0.38
CA ILE A 222 6.53 -11.09 -0.94
C ILE A 222 7.81 -11.00 -0.13
N CYS A 223 8.96 -11.15 -0.81
CA CYS A 223 10.27 -10.82 -0.25
C CYS A 223 10.65 -9.38 -0.62
N GLN A 224 11.36 -8.70 0.27
CA GLN A 224 11.86 -7.33 0.13
C GLN A 224 13.30 -7.24 0.62
N VAL A 225 14.14 -6.48 -0.08
CA VAL A 225 15.52 -6.14 0.30
C VAL A 225 15.58 -4.72 0.84
#